data_feda5ff0d9b5700986e4ff8360f5c304
#
_entry.id   feda5ff0d9b5700986e4ff8360f5c304
#
_cell.length_a   1.000
_cell.length_b   1.000
_cell.length_c   1.000
_cell.angle_alpha   90.00
_cell.angle_beta   90.00
_cell.angle_gamma   90.00
#
_symmetry.space_group_name_H-M   'P 1'
#
loop_
_entity.id
_entity.type
_entity.pdbx_description
1 polymer ?
#
loop_
_entity_poly.entity_id
_entity_poly.type
_entity_poly.pdbx_seq_one_letter_code
_entity_poly.pdbx_strand_id
1 'polypeptide(L)'
;MGEKKTFKEMTFEDFANIDVMPYCDKRKAKEDGGGEIEVPYLNWAKCKQLLHDLGAKQVYFEPVTGADGSSLIKSDAVFTDKGGNTNRCYEVRVRIVVDDMEFESQFPLMNGSNPVKDNSLTQQRLWNAQTRAFVKGVAIRIGLGFSLWLSDYEGMEDADDLSSHSLAKIRQRFEETYSSKHRMGLSSSDIAKALGMTTDEVKAIFANFDTLMRFEENLKSIKV
;
A
#
# COMPACT_ATOMS: atom_id res chain seq x y z
N MET A 1 -25.14 -11.80 19.94
CA MET A 1 -23.93 -10.95 20.05
C MET A 1 -22.78 -11.91 20.20
N GLY A 2 -21.90 -12.02 19.18
CA GLY A 2 -20.69 -12.82 19.30
C GLY A 2 -19.76 -12.24 20.35
N GLU A 3 -19.11 -13.09 21.14
CA GLU A 3 -18.10 -12.67 22.08
C GLU A 3 -16.98 -11.92 21.32
N LYS A 4 -16.59 -10.74 21.84
CA LYS A 4 -15.52 -9.94 21.25
C LYS A 4 -14.20 -10.66 21.51
N LYS A 5 -13.52 -11.11 20.46
CA LYS A 5 -12.20 -11.76 20.57
C LYS A 5 -11.22 -10.84 21.32
N THR A 6 -10.41 -11.43 22.18
CA THR A 6 -9.25 -10.73 22.76
C THR A 6 -8.15 -10.58 21.72
N PHE A 7 -7.19 -9.68 21.92
CA PHE A 7 -6.06 -9.48 21.01
C PHE A 7 -5.32 -10.79 20.65
N LYS A 8 -5.13 -11.67 21.63
CA LYS A 8 -4.47 -12.97 21.43
C LYS A 8 -5.28 -13.99 20.62
N GLU A 9 -6.57 -13.83 20.55
CA GLU A 9 -7.50 -14.72 19.80
C GLU A 9 -7.74 -14.23 18.38
N MET A 10 -7.31 -13.01 18.07
CA MET A 10 -7.46 -12.45 16.73
C MET A 10 -6.51 -13.12 15.74
N THR A 11 -7.04 -13.49 14.60
CA THR A 11 -6.30 -14.03 13.46
C THR A 11 -5.82 -12.91 12.53
N PHE A 12 -4.97 -13.24 11.57
CA PHE A 12 -4.58 -12.29 10.50
C PHE A 12 -5.81 -11.68 9.81
N GLU A 13 -6.82 -12.48 9.50
CA GLU A 13 -8.05 -12.01 8.85
C GLU A 13 -8.83 -11.05 9.74
N ASP A 14 -8.90 -11.32 11.04
CA ASP A 14 -9.56 -10.41 11.98
C ASP A 14 -8.91 -9.03 11.96
N PHE A 15 -7.58 -8.96 11.94
CA PHE A 15 -6.83 -7.71 11.84
C PHE A 15 -6.94 -7.06 10.45
N ALA A 16 -6.90 -7.84 9.38
CA ALA A 16 -6.98 -7.33 8.01
C ALA A 16 -8.36 -6.72 7.69
N ASN A 17 -9.40 -7.19 8.37
CA ASN A 17 -10.77 -6.68 8.22
C ASN A 17 -11.05 -5.43 9.08
N ILE A 18 -10.09 -4.96 9.88
CA ILE A 18 -10.25 -3.71 10.63
C ILE A 18 -10.18 -2.54 9.66
N ASP A 19 -11.22 -1.70 9.65
CA ASP A 19 -11.20 -0.46 8.89
C ASP A 19 -10.23 0.54 9.53
N VAL A 20 -9.06 0.70 8.91
CA VAL A 20 -8.03 1.65 9.35
C VAL A 20 -8.17 3.03 8.69
N MET A 21 -9.06 3.20 7.72
CA MET A 21 -9.24 4.46 6.98
C MET A 21 -9.50 5.68 7.88
N PRO A 22 -10.32 5.59 8.96
CA PRO A 22 -10.54 6.71 9.88
C PRO A 22 -9.28 7.18 10.61
N TYR A 23 -8.24 6.34 10.65
CA TYR A 23 -6.97 6.61 11.32
C TYR A 23 -5.86 7.04 10.36
N CYS A 24 -6.12 6.98 9.06
CA CYS A 24 -5.14 7.37 8.05
C CYS A 24 -5.04 8.88 7.93
N ASP A 25 -3.83 9.37 7.81
CA ASP A 25 -3.56 10.71 7.31
C ASP A 25 -3.68 10.71 5.79
N LYS A 26 -3.91 11.87 5.19
CA LYS A 26 -3.86 12.05 3.76
C LYS A 26 -2.47 12.53 3.36
N ARG A 27 -1.87 11.86 2.40
CA ARG A 27 -0.59 12.24 1.82
C ARG A 27 -0.78 12.54 0.35
N LYS A 28 -0.19 13.64 -0.10
CA LYS A 28 -0.15 13.95 -1.52
C LYS A 28 0.90 13.09 -2.21
N ALA A 29 0.52 12.48 -3.30
CA ALA A 29 1.40 11.75 -4.20
C ALA A 29 1.27 12.32 -5.61
N LYS A 30 2.35 12.25 -6.39
CA LYS A 30 2.33 12.67 -7.79
C LYS A 30 1.78 11.55 -8.65
N GLU A 31 0.89 11.90 -9.53
CA GLU A 31 0.36 11.01 -10.56
C GLU A 31 1.21 11.09 -11.84
N ASP A 32 1.37 9.98 -12.58
CA ASP A 32 1.97 10.02 -13.91
C ASP A 32 1.09 10.87 -14.84
N GLY A 33 1.64 11.96 -15.33
CA GLY A 33 0.89 12.98 -16.04
C GLY A 33 0.83 14.32 -15.32
N GLY A 34 1.41 14.42 -14.11
CA GLY A 34 1.66 15.68 -13.39
C GLY A 34 0.54 16.11 -12.43
N GLY A 35 -0.47 15.25 -12.21
CA GLY A 35 -1.49 15.47 -11.18
C GLY A 35 -0.99 15.18 -9.77
N GLU A 36 -1.69 15.72 -8.76
CA GLU A 36 -1.52 15.30 -7.35
C GLU A 36 -2.77 14.54 -6.92
N ILE A 37 -2.58 13.39 -6.28
CA ILE A 37 -3.64 12.62 -5.65
C ILE A 37 -3.41 12.54 -4.15
N GLU A 38 -4.49 12.44 -3.38
CA GLU A 38 -4.41 12.16 -1.96
C GLU A 38 -4.52 10.66 -1.71
N VAL A 39 -3.54 10.12 -1.00
CA VAL A 39 -3.52 8.70 -0.64
C VAL A 39 -3.60 8.55 0.88
N PRO A 40 -4.32 7.53 1.35
CA PRO A 40 -4.35 7.22 2.77
C PRO A 40 -2.98 6.75 3.23
N TYR A 41 -2.55 7.21 4.38
CA TYR A 41 -1.29 6.85 4.99
C TYR A 41 -1.48 6.56 6.48
N LEU A 42 -1.31 5.32 6.87
CA LEU A 42 -1.29 4.93 8.27
C LEU A 42 0.12 5.17 8.82
N ASN A 43 0.29 6.25 9.60
CA ASN A 43 1.58 6.53 10.20
C ASN A 43 1.88 5.59 11.37
N TRP A 44 3.17 5.47 11.73
CA TRP A 44 3.64 4.53 12.74
C TRP A 44 3.02 4.77 14.13
N ALA A 45 2.76 6.01 14.51
CA ALA A 45 2.20 6.33 15.82
C ALA A 45 0.73 5.87 15.91
N LYS A 46 -0.05 6.10 14.86
CA LYS A 46 -1.44 5.64 14.76
C LYS A 46 -1.52 4.12 14.64
N CYS A 47 -0.61 3.50 13.89
CA CYS A 47 -0.50 2.04 13.85
C CYS A 47 -0.25 1.45 15.24
N LYS A 48 0.72 2.01 15.97
CA LYS A 48 1.01 1.61 17.35
C LYS A 48 -0.19 1.82 18.28
N GLN A 49 -0.85 2.99 18.19
CA GLN A 49 -2.03 3.30 18.99
C GLN A 49 -3.15 2.29 18.74
N LEU A 50 -3.44 1.97 17.48
CA LEU A 50 -4.45 0.99 17.12
C LEU A 50 -4.16 -0.39 17.72
N LEU A 51 -2.91 -0.86 17.68
CA LEU A 51 -2.54 -2.13 18.31
C LEU A 51 -2.84 -2.12 19.81
N HIS A 52 -2.55 -1.01 20.50
CA HIS A 52 -2.91 -0.85 21.92
C HIS A 52 -4.41 -0.80 22.15
N ASP A 53 -5.17 -0.08 21.31
CA ASP A 53 -6.64 0.03 21.40
C ASP A 53 -7.31 -1.34 21.17
N LEU A 54 -6.68 -2.21 20.38
CA LEU A 54 -7.10 -3.60 20.16
C LEU A 54 -6.72 -4.54 21.31
N GLY A 55 -5.90 -4.07 22.25
CA GLY A 55 -5.57 -4.79 23.47
C GLY A 55 -4.13 -5.27 23.59
N ALA A 56 -3.24 -4.96 22.64
CA ALA A 56 -1.82 -5.24 22.79
C ALA A 56 -1.23 -4.44 23.96
N LYS A 57 -0.49 -5.11 24.84
CA LYS A 57 0.13 -4.49 26.03
C LYS A 57 1.49 -3.89 25.71
N GLN A 58 2.24 -4.53 24.83
CA GLN A 58 3.59 -4.16 24.46
C GLN A 58 3.70 -4.03 22.94
N VAL A 59 4.06 -2.85 22.45
CA VAL A 59 4.28 -2.57 21.01
C VAL A 59 5.50 -1.68 20.86
N TYR A 60 6.56 -2.20 20.26
CA TYR A 60 7.75 -1.41 19.93
C TYR A 60 8.51 -2.03 18.77
N PHE A 61 9.46 -1.29 18.23
CA PHE A 61 10.46 -1.80 17.30
C PHE A 61 11.84 -1.29 17.68
N GLU A 62 12.84 -2.05 17.30
CA GLU A 62 14.25 -1.71 17.47
C GLU A 62 14.97 -1.90 16.14
N PRO A 63 15.89 -0.99 15.77
CA PRO A 63 16.71 -1.20 14.61
C PRO A 63 17.60 -2.42 14.77
N VAL A 64 17.68 -3.27 13.76
CA VAL A 64 18.68 -4.33 13.68
C VAL A 64 19.98 -3.69 13.21
N THR A 65 21.02 -3.83 14.02
CA THR A 65 22.33 -3.24 13.71
C THR A 65 23.28 -4.29 13.13
N GLY A 66 24.12 -3.86 12.20
CA GLY A 66 25.24 -4.66 11.70
C GLY A 66 26.37 -4.80 12.73
N ALA A 67 27.41 -5.54 12.38
CA ALA A 67 28.59 -5.73 13.24
C ALA A 67 29.34 -4.43 13.57
N ASP A 68 29.16 -3.39 12.74
CA ASP A 68 29.71 -2.04 12.91
C ASP A 68 28.81 -1.16 13.82
N GLY A 69 27.72 -1.70 14.35
CA GLY A 69 26.73 -0.96 15.14
C GLY A 69 25.83 -0.04 14.33
N SER A 70 25.97 -0.01 13.00
CA SER A 70 25.12 0.78 12.12
C SER A 70 23.76 0.10 11.93
N SER A 71 22.67 0.88 11.98
CA SER A 71 21.35 0.42 11.58
C SER A 71 21.09 0.58 10.08
N LEU A 72 22.06 1.09 9.33
CA LEU A 72 22.03 1.18 7.89
C LEU A 72 22.70 -0.04 7.26
N ILE A 73 21.95 -0.78 6.50
CA ILE A 73 22.46 -1.91 5.70
C ILE A 73 22.68 -1.41 4.28
N LYS A 74 23.86 -1.73 3.72
CA LYS A 74 24.22 -1.35 2.36
C LYS A 74 24.74 -2.55 1.59
N SER A 75 24.42 -2.64 0.31
CA SER A 75 25.00 -3.66 -0.57
C SER A 75 26.48 -3.40 -0.81
N ASP A 76 27.26 -4.46 -1.02
CA ASP A 76 28.65 -4.34 -1.50
C ASP A 76 28.70 -3.90 -2.96
N ALA A 77 27.71 -4.29 -3.76
CA ALA A 77 27.61 -3.89 -5.16
C ALA A 77 27.42 -2.37 -5.29
N VAL A 78 28.21 -1.77 -6.18
CA VAL A 78 28.15 -0.36 -6.54
C VAL A 78 27.62 -0.26 -7.94
N PHE A 79 26.58 0.53 -8.13
CA PHE A 79 25.99 0.81 -9.44
C PHE A 79 26.39 2.23 -9.87
N THR A 80 26.72 2.40 -11.14
CA THR A 80 27.00 3.73 -11.70
C THR A 80 25.89 4.12 -12.66
N ASP A 81 25.27 5.27 -12.43
CA ASP A 81 24.26 5.82 -13.33
C ASP A 81 24.89 6.43 -14.59
N LYS A 82 24.06 6.83 -15.57
CA LYS A 82 24.52 7.46 -16.82
C LYS A 82 25.26 8.77 -16.60
N GLY A 83 25.11 9.41 -15.46
CA GLY A 83 25.82 10.63 -15.07
C GLY A 83 27.13 10.39 -14.33
N GLY A 84 27.54 9.10 -14.18
CA GLY A 84 28.76 8.73 -13.46
C GLY A 84 28.65 8.74 -11.94
N ASN A 85 27.44 8.92 -11.38
CA ASN A 85 27.24 8.88 -9.92
C ASN A 85 27.18 7.42 -9.46
N THR A 86 27.87 7.13 -8.37
CA THR A 86 27.78 5.84 -7.72
C THR A 86 26.51 5.71 -6.88
N ASN A 87 25.95 4.53 -6.84
CA ASN A 87 24.79 4.18 -6.07
C ASN A 87 24.94 2.78 -5.49
N ARG A 88 24.32 2.57 -4.32
CA ARG A 88 24.23 1.26 -3.65
C ARG A 88 22.77 1.02 -3.30
N CYS A 89 22.42 -0.22 -3.00
CA CYS A 89 21.17 -0.50 -2.32
C CYS A 89 21.34 -0.23 -0.83
N TYR A 90 20.44 0.60 -0.29
CA TYR A 90 20.39 0.95 1.12
C TYR A 90 19.06 0.49 1.70
N GLU A 91 19.12 -0.22 2.79
CA GLU A 91 17.93 -0.69 3.50
C GLU A 91 18.10 -0.54 5.02
N VAL A 92 16.98 -0.63 5.72
CA VAL A 92 16.93 -0.83 7.16
C VAL A 92 16.25 -2.15 7.46
N ARG A 93 16.60 -2.73 8.60
CA ARG A 93 15.85 -3.82 9.23
C ARG A 93 15.43 -3.39 10.61
N VAL A 94 14.23 -3.77 11.01
CA VAL A 94 13.71 -3.55 12.35
C VAL A 94 13.19 -4.85 12.90
N ARG A 95 13.47 -5.10 14.17
CA ARG A 95 12.85 -6.12 14.99
C ARG A 95 11.60 -5.49 15.60
N ILE A 96 10.46 -6.12 15.41
CA ILE A 96 9.16 -5.65 15.87
C ILE A 96 8.66 -6.61 16.93
N VAL A 97 8.20 -6.05 18.03
CA VAL A 97 7.60 -6.81 19.14
C VAL A 97 6.18 -6.30 19.37
N VAL A 98 5.23 -7.23 19.34
CA VAL A 98 3.84 -6.98 19.70
C VAL A 98 3.41 -8.11 20.66
N ASP A 99 3.36 -7.81 21.93
CA ASP A 99 3.18 -8.79 23.03
C ASP A 99 4.17 -9.97 22.90
N ASP A 100 3.65 -11.18 22.69
CA ASP A 100 4.44 -12.40 22.57
C ASP A 100 4.93 -12.66 21.12
N MET A 101 4.56 -11.81 20.17
CA MET A 101 4.99 -11.92 18.77
C MET A 101 6.26 -11.10 18.52
N GLU A 102 7.26 -11.75 17.94
CA GLU A 102 8.50 -11.10 17.52
C GLU A 102 8.82 -11.47 16.07
N PHE A 103 9.12 -10.47 15.25
CA PHE A 103 9.44 -10.66 13.84
C PHE A 103 10.27 -9.50 13.29
N GLU A 104 10.96 -9.74 12.19
CA GLU A 104 11.73 -8.71 11.49
C GLU A 104 10.97 -8.22 10.25
N SER A 105 11.23 -6.97 9.91
CA SER A 105 10.79 -6.33 8.68
C SER A 105 11.90 -5.46 8.12
N GLN A 106 11.92 -5.31 6.81
CA GLN A 106 12.91 -4.50 6.10
C GLN A 106 12.23 -3.46 5.20
N PHE A 107 12.94 -2.38 4.94
CA PHE A 107 12.47 -1.33 4.03
C PHE A 107 13.67 -0.65 3.34
N PRO A 108 13.58 -0.37 2.03
CA PRO A 108 14.61 0.38 1.32
C PRO A 108 14.65 1.84 1.77
N LEU A 109 15.82 2.47 1.72
CA LEU A 109 15.92 3.90 1.90
C LEU A 109 15.54 4.64 0.62
N MET A 110 14.59 5.55 0.74
CA MET A 110 14.04 6.28 -0.39
C MET A 110 14.24 7.79 -0.25
N ASN A 111 14.44 8.43 -1.40
CA ASN A 111 14.43 9.88 -1.57
C ASN A 111 13.27 10.25 -2.51
N GLY A 112 12.08 10.48 -1.92
CA GLY A 112 10.84 10.52 -2.68
C GLY A 112 10.54 9.12 -3.24
N SER A 113 10.21 9.02 -4.52
CA SER A 113 10.01 7.77 -5.27
C SER A 113 11.30 7.09 -5.72
N ASN A 114 12.45 7.72 -5.52
CA ASN A 114 13.73 7.20 -6.00
C ASN A 114 14.53 6.57 -4.86
N PRO A 115 15.30 5.52 -5.12
CA PRO A 115 16.28 5.01 -4.17
C PRO A 115 17.25 6.11 -3.74
N VAL A 116 17.66 6.06 -2.48
CA VAL A 116 18.68 6.97 -1.95
C VAL A 116 20.00 6.72 -2.68
N LYS A 117 20.66 7.80 -3.07
CA LYS A 117 22.03 7.79 -3.57
C LYS A 117 23.01 8.09 -2.43
N ASP A 118 24.29 7.76 -2.62
CA ASP A 118 25.36 7.96 -1.61
C ASP A 118 25.37 9.40 -1.05
N ASN A 119 25.19 10.39 -1.92
CA ASN A 119 25.17 11.81 -1.57
C ASN A 119 23.83 12.32 -0.99
N SER A 120 22.82 11.48 -0.94
CA SER A 120 21.48 11.84 -0.44
C SER A 120 21.09 11.10 0.84
N LEU A 121 22.03 10.37 1.46
CA LEU A 121 21.83 9.75 2.77
C LEU A 121 21.65 10.80 3.85
N THR A 122 20.62 10.65 4.69
CA THR A 122 20.39 11.46 5.88
C THR A 122 19.81 10.61 7.00
N GLN A 123 20.07 11.03 8.25
CA GLN A 123 19.47 10.37 9.42
C GLN A 123 17.94 10.42 9.40
N GLN A 124 17.37 11.49 8.86
CA GLN A 124 15.92 11.63 8.73
C GLN A 124 15.34 10.57 7.80
N ARG A 125 16.00 10.27 6.67
CA ARG A 125 15.57 9.21 5.76
C ARG A 125 15.72 7.83 6.38
N LEU A 126 16.80 7.63 7.13
CA LEU A 126 17.02 6.39 7.90
C LEU A 126 15.86 6.15 8.88
N TRP A 127 15.53 7.16 9.69
CA TRP A 127 14.41 7.10 10.63
C TRP A 127 13.07 6.85 9.92
N ASN A 128 12.81 7.56 8.83
CA ASN A 128 11.59 7.37 8.06
C ASN A 128 11.47 5.95 7.50
N ALA A 129 12.58 5.37 7.03
CA ALA A 129 12.60 3.98 6.56
C ALA A 129 12.32 2.98 7.69
N GLN A 130 12.89 3.19 8.89
CA GLN A 130 12.63 2.33 10.05
C GLN A 130 11.15 2.37 10.47
N THR A 131 10.54 3.55 10.53
CA THR A 131 9.11 3.67 10.87
C THR A 131 8.20 3.07 9.82
N ARG A 132 8.57 3.15 8.53
CA ARG A 132 7.86 2.47 7.43
C ARG A 132 8.01 0.95 7.51
N ALA A 133 9.22 0.46 7.81
CA ALA A 133 9.46 -0.96 8.03
C ALA A 133 8.58 -1.51 9.15
N PHE A 134 8.40 -0.76 10.25
CA PHE A 134 7.48 -1.13 11.33
C PHE A 134 6.04 -1.29 10.82
N VAL A 135 5.47 -0.28 10.18
CA VAL A 135 4.06 -0.32 9.72
C VAL A 135 3.86 -1.43 8.70
N LYS A 136 4.78 -1.56 7.72
CA LYS A 136 4.72 -2.60 6.69
C LYS A 136 4.86 -4.00 7.32
N GLY A 137 5.75 -4.16 8.29
CA GLY A 137 5.90 -5.42 9.02
C GLY A 137 4.64 -5.84 9.78
N VAL A 138 3.98 -4.89 10.44
CA VAL A 138 2.69 -5.10 11.11
C VAL A 138 1.62 -5.54 10.10
N ALA A 139 1.53 -4.85 8.97
CA ALA A 139 0.56 -5.21 7.94
C ALA A 139 0.81 -6.63 7.38
N ILE A 140 2.07 -6.97 7.08
CA ILE A 140 2.43 -8.28 6.50
C ILE A 140 2.26 -9.42 7.50
N ARG A 141 2.62 -9.22 8.77
CA ARG A 141 2.68 -10.32 9.75
C ARG A 141 1.43 -10.44 10.60
N ILE A 142 0.82 -9.32 10.93
CA ILE A 142 -0.36 -9.26 11.81
C ILE A 142 -1.64 -9.07 11.00
N GLY A 143 -1.60 -8.32 9.90
CA GLY A 143 -2.75 -8.01 9.05
C GLY A 143 -3.28 -6.58 9.24
N LEU A 144 -2.93 -5.87 10.32
CA LEU A 144 -3.48 -4.55 10.59
C LEU A 144 -3.05 -3.54 9.51
N GLY A 145 -4.04 -2.97 8.82
CA GLY A 145 -3.82 -2.07 7.70
C GLY A 145 -3.44 -2.77 6.39
N PHE A 146 -3.52 -4.11 6.32
CA PHE A 146 -3.21 -4.86 5.10
C PHE A 146 -4.11 -4.45 3.94
N SER A 147 -5.36 -4.07 4.21
CA SER A 147 -6.31 -3.56 3.21
C SER A 147 -5.79 -2.35 2.43
N LEU A 148 -4.91 -1.53 3.02
CA LEU A 148 -4.27 -0.41 2.32
C LEU A 148 -3.34 -0.88 1.18
N TRP A 149 -2.90 -2.13 1.21
CA TRP A 149 -2.00 -2.72 0.22
C TRP A 149 -2.74 -3.61 -0.79
N LEU A 150 -3.98 -4.02 -0.48
CA LEU A 150 -4.82 -4.80 -1.39
C LEU A 150 -5.58 -3.93 -2.40
N SER A 151 -5.72 -2.64 -2.10
CA SER A 151 -6.32 -1.70 -3.03
C SER A 151 -5.31 -1.31 -4.10
N ASP A 152 -5.54 -0.25 -4.85
CA ASP A 152 -4.72 0.28 -5.95
C ASP A 152 -3.22 0.44 -5.68
N TYR A 153 -2.83 0.19 -4.47
CA TYR A 153 -1.48 0.33 -3.99
C TYR A 153 -0.66 -0.96 -4.07
N GLU A 154 -1.24 -2.05 -4.57
CA GLU A 154 -0.54 -3.30 -4.79
C GLU A 154 0.44 -3.14 -5.96
N GLY A 155 1.73 -3.32 -5.69
CA GLY A 155 2.82 -3.07 -6.65
C GLY A 155 3.53 -1.74 -6.45
N MET A 156 3.07 -0.90 -5.54
CA MET A 156 3.79 0.29 -5.11
C MET A 156 4.78 -0.09 -4.03
N GLU A 157 6.01 -0.26 -4.41
CA GLU A 157 7.10 -0.42 -3.44
C GLU A 157 7.31 0.84 -2.61
N ASP A 158 6.76 1.97 -3.05
CA ASP A 158 6.73 3.24 -2.33
C ASP A 158 5.42 3.99 -2.55
N ALA A 159 4.93 4.61 -1.48
CA ALA A 159 3.82 5.56 -1.55
C ALA A 159 4.09 6.77 -2.48
N ASP A 160 5.26 6.82 -3.08
CA ASP A 160 5.67 7.83 -4.03
C ASP A 160 5.57 7.36 -5.48
N ASP A 161 5.30 6.05 -5.74
CA ASP A 161 5.07 5.50 -7.09
C ASP A 161 3.58 5.12 -7.28
N LEU A 162 2.72 6.05 -6.94
CA LEU A 162 1.26 5.95 -7.05
C LEU A 162 0.74 6.10 -8.48
N SER A 163 1.65 6.22 -9.43
CA SER A 163 1.31 6.76 -10.73
C SER A 163 0.63 5.80 -11.68
N SER A 164 0.92 4.50 -11.60
CA SER A 164 0.41 3.55 -12.60
C SER A 164 -0.87 2.81 -12.22
N HIS A 165 -1.19 2.74 -10.93
CA HIS A 165 -2.28 1.91 -10.40
C HIS A 165 -3.24 2.68 -9.50
N SER A 166 -3.31 4.02 -9.61
CA SER A 166 -4.22 4.79 -8.76
C SER A 166 -5.68 4.42 -9.03
N LEU A 167 -6.50 4.44 -7.96
CA LEU A 167 -7.95 4.29 -8.04
C LEU A 167 -8.54 5.19 -9.15
N ALA A 168 -8.03 6.41 -9.27
CA ALA A 168 -8.42 7.35 -10.30
C ALA A 168 -8.14 6.80 -11.71
N LYS A 169 -6.95 6.22 -11.96
CA LYS A 169 -6.61 5.65 -13.27
C LYS A 169 -7.41 4.40 -13.60
N ILE A 170 -7.63 3.51 -12.62
CA ILE A 170 -8.45 2.32 -12.86
C ILE A 170 -9.89 2.74 -13.14
N ARG A 171 -10.42 3.69 -12.38
CA ARG A 171 -11.72 4.27 -12.64
C ARG A 171 -11.78 4.91 -14.03
N GLN A 172 -10.76 5.70 -14.39
CA GLN A 172 -10.66 6.31 -15.72
C GLN A 172 -10.61 5.24 -16.83
N ARG A 173 -9.78 4.20 -16.70
CA ARG A 173 -9.72 3.10 -17.67
C ARG A 173 -11.04 2.34 -17.78
N PHE A 174 -11.73 2.12 -16.66
CA PHE A 174 -13.05 1.51 -16.67
C PHE A 174 -14.05 2.41 -17.39
N GLU A 175 -14.08 3.70 -17.10
CA GLU A 175 -14.95 4.69 -17.77
C GLU A 175 -14.65 4.79 -19.26
N GLU A 176 -13.38 4.81 -19.65
CA GLU A 176 -12.96 4.82 -21.05
C GLU A 176 -13.40 3.54 -21.78
N THR A 177 -13.21 2.38 -21.14
CA THR A 177 -13.63 1.09 -21.71
C THR A 177 -15.15 1.01 -21.82
N TYR A 178 -15.88 1.43 -20.80
CA TYR A 178 -17.34 1.49 -20.79
C TYR A 178 -17.87 2.44 -21.90
N SER A 179 -17.30 3.64 -21.99
CA SER A 179 -17.64 4.63 -23.01
C SER A 179 -17.29 4.15 -24.42
N SER A 180 -16.19 3.40 -24.56
CA SER A 180 -15.82 2.78 -25.84
C SER A 180 -16.86 1.76 -26.29
N LYS A 181 -17.33 0.89 -25.38
CA LYS A 181 -18.40 -0.09 -25.69
C LYS A 181 -19.70 0.61 -26.11
N HIS A 182 -20.04 1.73 -25.47
CA HIS A 182 -21.18 2.55 -25.89
C HIS A 182 -21.02 3.13 -27.33
N ARG A 183 -19.82 3.65 -27.64
CA ARG A 183 -19.53 4.16 -29.00
C ARG A 183 -19.60 3.07 -30.06
N MET A 184 -19.36 1.82 -29.67
CA MET A 184 -19.49 0.64 -30.54
C MET A 184 -20.95 0.14 -30.68
N GLY A 185 -21.91 0.84 -30.08
CA GLY A 185 -23.35 0.60 -30.22
C GLY A 185 -23.99 -0.23 -29.12
N LEU A 186 -23.26 -0.63 -28.08
CA LEU A 186 -23.83 -1.34 -26.93
C LEU A 186 -24.55 -0.38 -25.98
N SER A 187 -25.78 -0.68 -25.61
CA SER A 187 -26.49 0.05 -24.58
C SER A 187 -25.97 -0.30 -23.16
N SER A 188 -26.23 0.57 -22.17
CA SER A 188 -25.93 0.26 -20.75
C SER A 188 -26.57 -1.05 -20.29
N SER A 189 -27.78 -1.36 -20.81
CA SER A 189 -28.49 -2.61 -20.53
C SER A 189 -27.78 -3.82 -21.13
N ASP A 190 -27.21 -3.69 -22.33
CA ASP A 190 -26.48 -4.78 -22.98
C ASP A 190 -25.18 -5.08 -22.25
N ILE A 191 -24.47 -4.03 -21.83
CA ILE A 191 -23.24 -4.17 -21.03
C ILE A 191 -23.57 -4.82 -19.68
N ALA A 192 -24.58 -4.34 -18.99
CA ALA A 192 -25.01 -4.91 -17.71
C ALA A 192 -25.38 -6.39 -17.85
N LYS A 193 -26.17 -6.73 -18.86
CA LYS A 193 -26.56 -8.10 -19.15
C LYS A 193 -25.36 -9.01 -19.46
N ALA A 194 -24.40 -8.52 -20.23
CA ALA A 194 -23.18 -9.26 -20.56
C ALA A 194 -22.28 -9.50 -19.33
N LEU A 195 -22.33 -8.60 -18.34
CA LEU A 195 -21.66 -8.73 -17.05
C LEU A 195 -22.45 -9.57 -16.03
N GLY A 196 -23.68 -10.00 -16.37
CA GLY A 196 -24.57 -10.69 -15.44
C GLY A 196 -25.13 -9.81 -14.32
N MET A 197 -25.29 -8.52 -14.56
CA MET A 197 -25.64 -7.49 -13.59
C MET A 197 -26.84 -6.67 -14.05
N THR A 198 -27.42 -5.93 -13.12
CA THR A 198 -28.38 -4.86 -13.44
C THR A 198 -27.64 -3.56 -13.77
N THR A 199 -28.33 -2.65 -14.47
CA THR A 199 -27.75 -1.31 -14.80
C THR A 199 -27.38 -0.51 -13.56
N ASP A 200 -28.11 -0.68 -12.45
CA ASP A 200 -27.82 0.02 -11.20
C ASP A 200 -26.62 -0.59 -10.47
N GLU A 201 -26.43 -1.91 -10.54
CA GLU A 201 -25.23 -2.57 -10.04
C GLU A 201 -23.98 -2.14 -10.83
N VAL A 202 -24.07 -2.00 -12.15
CA VAL A 202 -22.97 -1.43 -12.97
C VAL A 202 -22.65 -0.01 -12.55
N LYS A 203 -23.63 0.82 -12.26
CA LYS A 203 -23.41 2.17 -11.72
C LYS A 203 -22.76 2.14 -10.34
N ALA A 204 -23.15 1.20 -9.48
CA ALA A 204 -22.59 1.04 -8.14
C ALA A 204 -21.11 0.60 -8.15
N ILE A 205 -20.64 -0.06 -9.23
CA ILE A 205 -19.22 -0.43 -9.41
C ILE A 205 -18.33 0.82 -9.38
N PHE A 206 -18.77 1.94 -9.97
CA PHE A 206 -18.01 3.18 -9.95
C PHE A 206 -17.82 3.77 -8.54
N ALA A 207 -18.60 3.32 -7.57
CA ALA A 207 -18.51 3.73 -6.18
C ALA A 207 -17.67 2.79 -5.29
N ASN A 208 -17.39 1.56 -5.78
CA ASN A 208 -16.68 0.53 -5.02
C ASN A 208 -15.51 -0.02 -5.81
N PHE A 209 -14.31 0.27 -5.32
CA PHE A 209 -13.05 -0.06 -5.99
C PHE A 209 -12.78 -1.57 -6.16
N ASP A 210 -13.00 -2.37 -5.13
CA ASP A 210 -12.74 -3.83 -5.20
C ASP A 210 -13.59 -4.49 -6.28
N THR A 211 -14.80 -3.97 -6.47
CA THR A 211 -15.71 -4.41 -7.52
C THR A 211 -15.22 -3.92 -8.89
N LEU A 212 -14.65 -2.73 -8.98
CA LEU A 212 -14.15 -2.12 -10.21
C LEU A 212 -13.03 -2.97 -10.85
N MET A 213 -12.01 -3.34 -10.08
CA MET A 213 -10.90 -4.19 -10.54
C MET A 213 -11.40 -5.51 -11.12
N ARG A 214 -12.34 -6.14 -10.41
CA ARG A 214 -12.90 -7.44 -10.79
C ARG A 214 -13.65 -7.39 -12.12
N PHE A 215 -14.26 -6.26 -12.45
CA PHE A 215 -15.11 -6.12 -13.65
C PHE A 215 -14.40 -5.42 -14.83
N GLU A 216 -13.26 -4.77 -14.63
CA GLU A 216 -12.51 -4.14 -15.73
C GLU A 216 -12.14 -5.17 -16.81
N GLU A 217 -11.63 -6.34 -16.41
CA GLU A 217 -11.27 -7.40 -17.34
C GLU A 217 -12.49 -8.03 -18.00
N ASN A 218 -13.55 -8.25 -17.23
CA ASN A 218 -14.82 -8.75 -17.78
C ASN A 218 -15.41 -7.78 -18.80
N LEU A 219 -15.34 -6.45 -18.51
CA LEU A 219 -15.80 -5.43 -19.44
C LEU A 219 -14.99 -5.42 -20.75
N LYS A 220 -13.67 -5.61 -20.66
CA LYS A 220 -12.81 -5.74 -21.85
C LYS A 220 -13.17 -6.96 -22.71
N SER A 221 -13.59 -8.04 -22.09
CA SER A 221 -13.91 -9.31 -22.77
C SER A 221 -15.22 -9.30 -23.56
N ILE A 222 -16.10 -8.31 -23.34
CA ILE A 222 -17.37 -8.16 -24.07
C ILE A 222 -17.09 -7.92 -25.54
N LYS A 223 -17.50 -8.86 -26.40
CA LYS A 223 -17.44 -8.72 -27.85
C LYS A 223 -18.62 -7.87 -28.32
N VAL A 224 -18.34 -6.97 -29.25
CA VAL A 224 -19.35 -6.16 -29.95
C VAL A 224 -19.92 -6.94 -31.12
#